data_8520b0d26e3be75c408c108764b89d83
#
_entry.id   8520b0d26e3be75c408c108764b89d83
#
_cell.length_a   1.000
_cell.length_b   1.000
_cell.length_c   1.000
_cell.angle_alpha   90.00
_cell.angle_beta   90.00
_cell.angle_gamma   90.00
#
_symmetry.space_group_name_H-M   'P 1'
#
loop_
_entity.id
_entity.type
_entity.pdbx_description
1 polymer ?
#
loop_
_entity_poly.entity_id
_entity_poly.type
_entity_poly.pdbx_seq_one_letter_code
_entity_poly.pdbx_strand_id
1 'polypeptide(L)'
;MKDLIANINKIFESRIRLGIMSVLMVNQSYDFNSLKEALDVTDGNLASHLKALEEKGMIKVNKQFIGRKPNTSYSATETGIAGFRQHLKALEGLIRKQ
;
A
#
# COMPACT_ATOMS: atom_id res chain seq x y z
N MET A 1 -5.10 -23.76 -8.81
CA MET A 1 -3.81 -23.23 -8.27
C MET A 1 -3.15 -22.26 -9.22
N LYS A 2 -3.03 -22.60 -10.46
CA LYS A 2 -2.40 -21.78 -11.51
C LYS A 2 -3.07 -20.39 -11.65
N ASP A 3 -4.38 -20.34 -11.68
CA ASP A 3 -5.12 -19.08 -11.81
C ASP A 3 -4.99 -18.21 -10.56
N LEU A 4 -4.90 -18.84 -9.39
CA LEU A 4 -4.70 -18.12 -8.13
C LEU A 4 -3.32 -17.45 -8.11
N ILE A 5 -2.29 -18.17 -8.54
CA ILE A 5 -0.94 -17.60 -8.62
C ILE A 5 -0.91 -16.43 -9.60
N ALA A 6 -1.60 -16.55 -10.72
CA ALA A 6 -1.68 -15.46 -11.71
C ALA A 6 -2.34 -14.19 -11.16
N ASN A 7 -3.20 -14.32 -10.15
CA ASN A 7 -3.89 -13.19 -9.53
C ASN A 7 -3.11 -12.55 -8.37
N ILE A 8 -1.97 -13.14 -8.00
CA ILE A 8 -1.08 -12.52 -7.04
C ILE A 8 -0.37 -11.36 -7.73
N ASN A 9 -0.49 -10.17 -7.16
CA ASN A 9 0.04 -8.96 -7.78
C ASN A 9 1.43 -8.65 -7.25
N LYS A 10 2.41 -8.63 -8.14
CA LYS A 10 3.82 -8.38 -7.80
C LYS A 10 4.03 -7.06 -7.07
N ILE A 11 3.23 -6.03 -7.38
CA ILE A 11 3.37 -4.74 -6.72
C ILE A 11 3.18 -4.84 -5.21
N PHE A 12 2.42 -5.85 -4.74
CA PHE A 12 2.18 -6.06 -3.32
C PHE A 12 3.05 -7.16 -2.71
N GLU A 13 3.97 -7.73 -3.46
CA GLU A 13 4.90 -8.75 -2.96
C GLU A 13 6.09 -8.13 -2.21
N SER A 14 5.77 -7.40 -1.16
CA SER A 14 6.74 -6.77 -0.29
C SER A 14 6.07 -6.55 1.05
N ARG A 15 6.72 -6.94 2.13
CA ARG A 15 6.14 -6.74 3.46
C ARG A 15 5.89 -5.26 3.76
N ILE A 16 6.73 -4.35 3.25
CA ILE A 16 6.52 -2.92 3.44
C ILE A 16 5.30 -2.45 2.65
N ARG A 17 5.17 -2.85 1.38
CA ARG A 17 4.01 -2.48 0.57
C ARG A 17 2.73 -3.10 1.09
N LEU A 18 2.77 -4.34 1.58
CA LEU A 18 1.63 -4.96 2.26
C LEU A 18 1.23 -4.14 3.49
N GLY A 19 2.23 -3.70 4.28
CA GLY A 19 1.98 -2.86 5.44
C GLY A 19 1.36 -1.53 5.08
N ILE A 20 1.90 -0.86 4.06
CA ILE A 20 1.35 0.42 3.57
C ILE A 20 -0.12 0.25 3.18
N MET A 21 -0.40 -0.73 2.32
CA MET A 21 -1.77 -0.95 1.85
C MET A 21 -2.72 -1.34 2.99
N SER A 22 -2.24 -2.14 3.95
CA SER A 22 -3.05 -2.52 5.11
C SER A 22 -3.52 -1.31 5.89
N VAL A 23 -2.64 -0.34 6.10
CA VAL A 23 -2.98 0.91 6.78
C VAL A 23 -3.97 1.74 5.96
N LEU A 24 -3.71 1.86 4.65
CA LEU A 24 -4.53 2.70 3.77
C LEU A 24 -5.88 2.08 3.43
N MET A 25 -6.07 0.79 3.64
CA MET A 25 -7.37 0.13 3.45
C MET A 25 -8.37 0.54 4.53
N VAL A 26 -7.90 0.89 5.72
CA VAL A 26 -8.76 1.21 6.86
C VAL A 26 -8.66 2.67 7.32
N ASN A 27 -7.91 3.48 6.61
CA ASN A 27 -7.75 4.91 6.88
C ASN A 27 -7.91 5.69 5.58
N GLN A 28 -8.65 6.79 5.61
CA GLN A 28 -8.83 7.64 4.41
C GLN A 28 -7.52 8.21 3.92
N SER A 29 -6.65 8.59 4.84
CA SER A 29 -5.31 9.06 4.52
C SER A 29 -4.40 8.82 5.71
N TYR A 30 -3.11 8.81 5.44
CA TYR A 30 -2.10 8.60 6.48
C TYR A 30 -0.84 9.33 6.07
N ASP A 31 -0.25 10.09 6.99
CA ASP A 31 0.94 10.87 6.66
C ASP A 31 2.22 10.03 6.70
N PHE A 32 3.27 10.58 6.08
CA PHE A 32 4.55 9.89 5.93
C PHE A 32 5.15 9.48 7.28
N ASN A 33 5.21 10.40 8.22
CA ASN A 33 5.82 10.10 9.53
C ASN A 33 5.05 9.05 10.32
N SER A 34 3.72 9.10 10.24
CA SER A 34 2.88 8.11 10.92
C SER A 34 3.04 6.72 10.29
N LEU A 35 3.15 6.64 8.96
CA LEU A 35 3.45 5.38 8.27
C LEU A 35 4.80 4.83 8.68
N LYS A 36 5.81 5.70 8.71
CA LYS A 36 7.16 5.32 9.11
C LYS A 36 7.18 4.70 10.50
N GLU A 37 6.50 5.34 11.43
CA GLU A 37 6.41 4.88 12.81
C GLU A 37 5.62 3.58 12.92
N ALA A 38 4.46 3.51 12.26
CA ALA A 38 3.60 2.33 12.30
C ALA A 38 4.29 1.09 11.72
N LEU A 39 5.09 1.26 10.67
CA LEU A 39 5.74 0.14 9.98
C LEU A 39 7.17 -0.10 10.45
N ASP A 40 7.71 0.79 11.28
CA ASP A 40 9.09 0.70 11.79
C ASP A 40 10.11 0.51 10.66
N VAL A 41 10.12 1.45 9.73
CA VAL A 41 10.97 1.42 8.54
C VAL A 41 11.79 2.71 8.43
N THR A 42 12.82 2.70 7.60
CA THR A 42 13.63 3.90 7.34
C THR A 42 12.90 4.82 6.35
N ASP A 43 13.26 6.11 6.36
CA ASP A 43 12.73 7.09 5.41
C ASP A 43 12.93 6.63 3.97
N GLY A 44 14.14 6.17 3.65
CA GLY A 44 14.49 5.76 2.30
C GLY A 44 13.69 4.56 1.82
N ASN A 45 13.53 3.54 2.67
CA ASN A 45 12.75 2.36 2.33
C ASN A 45 11.29 2.71 2.13
N LEU A 46 10.73 3.51 3.04
CA LEU A 46 9.33 3.91 2.93
C LEU A 46 9.10 4.75 1.66
N ALA A 47 9.95 5.76 1.43
CA ALA A 47 9.82 6.62 0.27
C ALA A 47 9.89 5.82 -1.05
N SER A 48 10.81 4.86 -1.13
CA SER A 48 10.98 4.02 -2.31
C SER A 48 9.73 3.20 -2.61
N HIS A 49 9.16 2.57 -1.59
CA HIS A 49 7.97 1.74 -1.75
C HIS A 49 6.71 2.56 -2.03
N LEU A 50 6.58 3.72 -1.39
CA LEU A 50 5.47 4.64 -1.67
C LEU A 50 5.52 5.12 -3.13
N LYS A 51 6.71 5.44 -3.63
CA LYS A 51 6.88 5.86 -5.02
C LYS A 51 6.46 4.76 -5.98
N ALA A 52 6.87 3.52 -5.71
CA ALA A 52 6.49 2.38 -6.55
C ALA A 52 4.98 2.18 -6.60
N LEU A 53 4.31 2.29 -5.47
CA LEU A 53 2.85 2.16 -5.40
C LEU A 53 2.15 3.31 -6.13
N GLU A 54 2.67 4.53 -6.00
CA GLU A 54 2.13 5.70 -6.68
C GLU A 54 2.28 5.56 -8.20
N GLU A 55 3.44 5.15 -8.68
CA GLU A 55 3.71 4.96 -10.11
C GLU A 55 2.77 3.93 -10.74
N LYS A 56 2.35 2.94 -9.98
CA LYS A 56 1.39 1.93 -10.44
C LYS A 56 -0.07 2.34 -10.22
N GLY A 57 -0.31 3.54 -9.73
CA GLY A 57 -1.66 4.04 -9.53
C GLY A 57 -2.40 3.43 -8.34
N MET A 58 -1.70 2.77 -7.44
CA MET A 58 -2.32 2.11 -6.29
C MET A 58 -2.61 3.06 -5.14
N ILE A 59 -1.81 4.12 -5.04
CA ILE A 59 -1.99 5.17 -4.05
C ILE A 59 -1.84 6.53 -4.70
N LYS A 60 -2.34 7.55 -4.03
CA LYS A 60 -2.12 8.95 -4.42
C LYS A 60 -1.50 9.71 -3.28
N VAL A 61 -0.74 10.73 -3.64
CA VAL A 61 -0.01 11.60 -2.70
C VAL A 61 -0.74 12.92 -2.60
N ASN A 62 -0.95 13.38 -1.38
CA ASN A 62 -1.51 14.70 -1.11
C ASN A 62 -0.47 15.52 -0.35
N LYS A 63 -0.05 16.63 -0.95
CA LYS A 63 0.88 17.56 -0.31
C LYS A 63 0.10 18.79 0.10
N GLN A 64 0.23 19.17 1.36
CA GLN A 64 -0.47 20.32 1.92
C GLN A 64 0.35 20.92 3.05
N PHE A 65 -0.11 22.06 3.53
CA PHE A 65 0.48 22.68 4.70
C PHE A 65 -0.50 22.54 5.87
N ILE A 66 0.04 22.13 7.03
CA ILE A 66 -0.70 22.16 8.28
C ILE A 66 -0.06 23.29 9.09
N GLY A 67 -0.75 24.42 9.16
CA GLY A 67 -0.16 25.65 9.62
C GLY A 67 0.92 26.09 8.64
N ARG A 68 2.17 26.21 9.09
CA ARG A 68 3.31 26.59 8.25
C ARG A 68 4.19 25.41 7.87
N LYS A 69 3.82 24.20 8.28
CA LYS A 69 4.63 23.00 8.02
C LYS A 69 4.08 22.22 6.84
N PRO A 70 4.94 21.84 5.88
CA PRO A 70 4.51 20.93 4.83
C PRO A 70 4.15 19.57 5.43
N ASN A 71 3.08 18.99 4.90
CA ASN A 71 2.62 17.67 5.30
C ASN A 71 2.32 16.85 4.05
N THR A 72 2.88 15.65 3.98
CA THR A 72 2.63 14.73 2.88
C THR A 72 1.84 13.54 3.43
N SER A 73 0.68 13.30 2.84
CA SER A 73 -0.16 12.16 3.21
C SER A 73 -0.48 11.33 1.98
N TYR A 74 -0.98 10.14 2.22
CA TYR A 74 -1.23 9.14 1.18
C TYR A 74 -2.60 8.54 1.37
N SER A 75 -3.23 8.19 0.26
CA SER A 75 -4.54 7.53 0.24
C SER A 75 -4.51 6.41 -0.79
N ALA A 76 -5.22 5.32 -0.54
CA ALA A 76 -5.40 4.29 -1.54
C ALA A 76 -6.37 4.78 -2.62
N THR A 77 -6.06 4.49 -3.87
CA THR A 77 -6.96 4.76 -4.99
C THR A 77 -8.00 3.64 -5.09
N GLU A 78 -9.05 3.85 -5.89
CA GLU A 78 -10.00 2.78 -6.20
C GLU A 78 -9.29 1.58 -6.81
N THR A 79 -8.36 1.84 -7.74
CA THR A 79 -7.53 0.80 -8.36
C THR A 79 -6.70 0.06 -7.31
N GLY A 80 -6.10 0.79 -6.37
CA GLY A 80 -5.31 0.20 -5.30
C GLY A 80 -6.15 -0.66 -4.38
N ILE A 81 -7.32 -0.18 -3.99
CA ILE A 81 -8.24 -0.93 -3.12
C ILE A 81 -8.68 -2.23 -3.79
N ALA A 82 -9.14 -2.14 -5.05
CA ALA A 82 -9.60 -3.30 -5.80
C ALA A 82 -8.45 -4.30 -6.03
N GLY A 83 -7.28 -3.79 -6.41
CA GLY A 83 -6.10 -4.64 -6.66
C GLY A 83 -5.62 -5.35 -5.40
N PHE A 84 -5.62 -4.64 -4.27
CA PHE A 84 -5.18 -5.23 -3.02
C PHE A 84 -6.17 -6.29 -2.52
N ARG A 85 -7.48 -6.03 -2.64
CA ARG A 85 -8.50 -7.03 -2.30
C ARG A 85 -8.36 -8.29 -3.14
N GLN A 86 -8.11 -8.15 -4.44
CA GLN A 86 -7.90 -9.28 -5.34
C GLN A 86 -6.66 -10.07 -4.93
N HIS A 87 -5.58 -9.38 -4.58
CA HIS A 87 -4.34 -9.99 -4.12
C HIS A 87 -4.55 -10.81 -2.84
N LEU A 88 -5.23 -10.24 -1.84
CA LEU A 88 -5.54 -10.92 -0.60
C LEU A 88 -6.42 -12.15 -0.83
N LYS A 89 -7.40 -12.01 -1.72
CA LYS A 89 -8.30 -13.11 -2.07
C LYS A 89 -7.56 -14.26 -2.74
N ALA A 90 -6.59 -13.93 -3.61
CA ALA A 90 -5.75 -14.94 -4.26
C ALA A 90 -4.89 -15.68 -3.24
N LEU A 91 -4.29 -14.96 -2.30
CA LEU A 91 -3.49 -15.58 -1.23
C LEU A 91 -4.34 -16.50 -0.38
N GLU A 92 -5.53 -16.06 0.02
CA GLU A 92 -6.47 -16.87 0.79
C GLU A 92 -6.87 -18.14 0.00
N GLY A 93 -7.15 -17.96 -1.29
CA GLY A 93 -7.51 -19.07 -2.17
C GLY A 93 -6.43 -20.13 -2.28
N LEU A 94 -5.15 -19.74 -2.26
CA LEU A 94 -4.04 -20.70 -2.28
C LEU A 94 -4.08 -21.64 -1.08
N ILE A 95 -4.40 -21.12 0.09
CA ILE A 95 -4.49 -21.90 1.31
C ILE A 95 -5.66 -22.89 1.22
N ARG A 96 -6.80 -22.42 0.71
CA ARG A 96 -8.02 -23.23 0.63
C ARG A 96 -7.98 -24.35 -0.42
N LYS A 97 -7.10 -24.20 -1.43
CA LYS A 97 -6.98 -25.15 -2.53
C LYS A 97 -5.96 -26.28 -2.28
N GLN A 98 -5.32 -26.28 -1.13
CA GLN A 98 -4.33 -27.32 -0.78
C GLN A 98 -4.92 -28.70 -0.53
#